data_25e6847aa7942970f896c7844dd20f2a
#
_entry.id   25e6847aa7942970f896c7844dd20f2a
#
_cell.length_a   1.000
_cell.length_b   1.000
_cell.length_c   1.000
_cell.angle_alpha   90.00
_cell.angle_beta   90.00
_cell.angle_gamma   90.00
#
_symmetry.space_group_name_H-M   'P 1'
#
loop_
_entity.id
_entity.type
_entity.pdbx_description
1 polymer ?
#
loop_
_entity_poly.entity_id
_entity_poly.type
_entity_poly.pdbx_seq_one_letter_code
_entity_poly.pdbx_strand_id
1 'polypeptide(L)' 'MGKISVSISDELEEKLRQKAIKEFGIKKGYLSQAVIKALELWLKEP' A
#
# COMPACT_ATOMS: atom_id res chain seq x y z
N MET A 1 5.58 -13.44 -12.73
CA MET A 1 4.71 -12.95 -11.76
C MET A 1 5.10 -13.30 -10.38
N GLY A 2 5.40 -12.38 -9.55
CA GLY A 2 5.84 -12.67 -8.23
C GLY A 2 4.83 -12.25 -7.20
N LYS A 3 4.87 -12.91 -6.07
CA LYS A 3 4.10 -12.49 -4.92
C LYS A 3 5.08 -12.11 -3.84
N ILE A 4 4.82 -10.98 -3.22
CA ILE A 4 5.66 -10.50 -2.15
C ILE A 4 4.88 -10.52 -0.85
N SER A 5 5.48 -11.11 0.18
CA SER A 5 4.88 -11.14 1.49
C SER A 5 5.73 -10.28 2.41
N VAL A 6 5.12 -9.31 3.04
CA VAL A 6 5.85 -8.39 3.91
C VAL A 6 5.17 -8.30 5.25
N SER A 7 5.96 -8.35 6.31
CA SER A 7 5.44 -8.18 7.66
C SER A 7 5.60 -6.74 8.09
N ILE A 8 4.51 -6.13 8.53
CA ILE A 8 4.56 -4.77 9.02
C ILE A 8 3.83 -4.72 10.36
N SER A 9 4.12 -3.68 11.14
CA SER A 9 3.48 -3.54 12.44
C SER A 9 2.00 -3.19 12.25
N ASP A 10 1.20 -3.50 13.27
CA ASP A 10 -0.22 -3.20 13.22
C ASP A 10 -0.46 -1.70 13.06
N GLU A 11 0.37 -0.93 13.73
CA GLU A 11 0.30 0.52 13.66
C GLU A 11 0.48 1.01 12.23
N LEU A 12 1.50 0.50 11.58
CA LEU A 12 1.80 0.91 10.22
C LEU A 12 0.73 0.43 9.26
N GLU A 13 0.23 -0.78 9.49
CA GLU A 13 -0.83 -1.32 8.65
C GLU A 13 -2.09 -0.46 8.73
N GLU A 14 -2.42 -0.01 9.93
CA GLU A 14 -3.60 0.82 10.11
C GLU A 14 -3.47 2.14 9.38
N LYS A 15 -2.31 2.76 9.46
CA LYS A 15 -2.06 4.00 8.75
C LYS A 15 -2.15 3.80 7.25
N LEU A 16 -1.62 2.69 6.77
CA LEU A 16 -1.68 2.37 5.36
C LEU A 16 -3.12 2.22 4.89
N ARG A 17 -3.93 1.51 5.67
CA ARG A 17 -5.32 1.32 5.30
C ARG A 17 -6.09 2.62 5.26
N GLN A 18 -5.87 3.46 6.24
CA GLN A 18 -6.58 4.74 6.31
C GLN A 18 -6.24 5.61 5.12
N LYS A 19 -4.97 5.69 4.80
CA LYS A 19 -4.54 6.49 3.66
C LYS A 19 -5.04 5.90 2.35
N ALA A 20 -5.01 4.58 2.23
CA ALA A 20 -5.47 3.93 1.02
C ALA A 20 -6.97 4.17 0.78
N ILE A 21 -7.75 4.08 1.86
CA ILE A 21 -9.18 4.33 1.75
C ILE A 21 -9.45 5.77 1.35
N LYS A 22 -8.65 6.68 1.88
CA LYS A 22 -8.81 8.09 1.60
C LYS A 22 -8.50 8.41 0.14
N GLU A 23 -7.51 7.76 -0.42
CA GLU A 23 -7.09 8.05 -1.79
C GLU A 23 -7.84 7.24 -2.84
N PHE A 24 -8.09 5.98 -2.55
CA PHE A 24 -8.69 5.09 -3.54
C PHE A 24 -10.12 4.73 -3.23
N GLY A 25 -10.58 4.99 -2.01
CA GLY A 25 -11.91 4.61 -1.61
C GLY A 25 -11.95 3.16 -1.16
N ILE A 26 -13.08 2.78 -0.57
CA ILE A 26 -13.26 1.40 -0.10
C ILE A 26 -13.72 0.54 -1.27
N LYS A 27 -12.80 -0.17 -1.86
CA LYS A 27 -13.13 -1.08 -2.93
C LYS A 27 -12.13 -2.20 -2.95
N LYS A 28 -12.49 -3.26 -3.69
CA LYS A 28 -11.66 -4.43 -3.75
C LYS A 28 -10.28 -4.09 -4.31
N GLY A 29 -9.24 -4.52 -3.63
CA GLY A 29 -7.88 -4.32 -4.10
C GLY A 29 -7.27 -2.98 -3.77
N TYR A 30 -7.92 -2.18 -2.93
CA TYR A 30 -7.39 -0.85 -2.61
C TYR A 30 -6.02 -0.93 -1.91
N LEU A 31 -5.81 -1.97 -1.11
CA LEU A 31 -4.52 -2.12 -0.44
C LEU A 31 -3.41 -2.45 -1.42
N SER A 32 -3.71 -3.32 -2.38
CA SER A 32 -2.74 -3.66 -3.40
C SER A 32 -2.35 -2.44 -4.22
N GLN A 33 -3.32 -1.63 -4.57
CA GLN A 33 -3.06 -0.43 -5.33
C GLN A 33 -2.18 0.54 -4.54
N ALA A 34 -2.46 0.67 -3.24
CA ALA A 34 -1.68 1.55 -2.40
C ALA A 34 -0.23 1.10 -2.31
N VAL A 35 -0.02 -0.20 -2.15
CA VAL A 35 1.33 -0.72 -2.05
C VAL A 35 2.08 -0.54 -3.36
N ILE A 36 1.43 -0.82 -4.48
CA ILE A 36 2.06 -0.65 -5.78
C ILE A 36 2.46 0.80 -5.99
N LYS A 37 1.58 1.72 -5.67
CA LYS A 37 1.87 3.13 -5.83
C LYS A 37 3.04 3.55 -4.94
N ALA A 38 3.06 3.07 -3.70
CA ALA A 38 4.13 3.42 -2.78
C ALA A 38 5.47 2.90 -3.28
N LEU A 39 5.48 1.68 -3.79
CA LEU A 39 6.71 1.11 -4.32
C LEU A 39 7.21 1.88 -5.54
N GLU A 40 6.30 2.26 -6.41
CA GLU A 40 6.68 3.01 -7.59
C GLU A 40 7.29 4.35 -7.22
N LEU A 41 6.69 5.02 -6.25
CA LEU A 41 7.22 6.31 -5.80
C LEU A 41 8.58 6.15 -5.16
N TRP A 42 8.73 5.10 -4.36
CA TRP A 42 9.99 4.87 -3.68
C TRP A 42 11.11 4.54 -4.67
N LEU A 43 10.79 3.78 -5.70
CA LEU A 43 11.77 3.40 -6.69
C LEU A 43 12.21 4.57 -7.58
N LYS A 44 11.39 5.60 -7.64
CA LYS A 44 11.72 6.79 -8.43
C LYS A 44 12.70 7.71 -7.71
N GLU A 45 12.83 7.54 -6.43
CA GLU A 45 13.74 8.37 -5.67
C GLU A 45 15.19 8.03 -6.00
N PRO A 46 16.05 9.03 -6.11
CA PRO A 46 17.46 8.81 -6.44
C PRO A 46 18.24 8.12 -5.32
#